data_c423c5e9684b200247da47075f2284b4
#
_entry.id   c423c5e9684b200247da47075f2284b4
#
_cell.length_a   1.000
_cell.length_b   1.000
_cell.length_c   1.000
_cell.angle_alpha   90.00
_cell.angle_beta   90.00
_cell.angle_gamma   90.00
#
_symmetry.space_group_name_H-M   'P 1'
#
loop_
_entity.id
_entity.type
_entity.pdbx_description
1 polymer ?
#
loop_
_entity_poly.entity_id
_entity_poly.type
_entity_poly.pdbx_seq_one_letter_code
_entity_poly.pdbx_strand_id
1 'polypeptide(L)' 'MQAYTNQFSISMNTGKNEVLINFFQNVPPVDAFLQPTEQDVETVSLPVAQLIMSLDCAQNLTDLLSNLLSGKAE' A
#
# COMPACT_ATOMS: atom_id res chain seq x y z
N MET A 1 3.67 -0.54 16.92
CA MET A 1 4.59 -0.47 15.78
C MET A 1 3.96 0.30 14.65
N GLN A 2 4.71 1.17 14.04
CA GLN A 2 4.23 1.96 12.91
C GLN A 2 5.10 1.68 11.70
N ALA A 3 4.46 1.69 10.54
CA ALA A 3 5.16 1.46 9.29
C ALA A 3 4.62 2.43 8.25
N TYR A 4 5.52 2.94 7.44
CA TYR A 4 5.14 3.85 6.36
C TYR A 4 5.03 3.08 5.07
N THR A 5 4.00 3.37 4.31
CA THR A 5 3.84 2.77 2.99
C THR A 5 3.27 3.83 2.05
N ASN A 6 3.68 3.77 0.80
CA ASN A 6 3.15 4.67 -0.21
C ASN A 6 2.70 3.93 -1.46
N GLN A 7 2.67 2.60 -1.42
CA GLN A 7 2.19 1.79 -2.52
C GLN A 7 1.51 0.55 -1.98
N PHE A 8 0.59 0.02 -2.74
CA PHE A 8 -0.07 -1.20 -2.33
C PHE A 8 -0.62 -1.94 -3.53
N SER A 9 -0.87 -3.22 -3.35
CA SER A 9 -1.61 -4.02 -4.32
C SER A 9 -2.63 -4.86 -3.58
N ILE A 10 -3.73 -5.14 -4.23
CA ILE A 10 -4.83 -5.87 -3.63
C ILE A 10 -5.22 -7.01 -4.55
N SER A 11 -5.47 -8.17 -3.96
CA SER A 11 -5.97 -9.31 -4.70
C SER A 11 -6.92 -10.09 -3.81
N MET A 12 -7.64 -11.02 -4.43
CA MET A 12 -8.55 -11.88 -3.70
C MET A 12 -8.11 -13.32 -3.90
N ASN A 13 -8.41 -14.16 -2.92
CA ASN A 13 -8.09 -15.56 -3.05
C ASN A 13 -9.06 -16.22 -4.04
N THR A 14 -8.78 -17.47 -4.36
CA THR A 14 -9.57 -18.21 -5.35
C THR A 14 -11.04 -18.30 -4.95
N GLY A 15 -11.28 -18.48 -3.67
CA GLY A 15 -12.65 -18.57 -3.16
C GLY A 15 -13.35 -17.23 -3.05
N LYS A 16 -12.59 -16.14 -3.23
CA LYS A 16 -13.12 -14.78 -3.18
C LYS A 16 -13.76 -14.45 -1.84
N ASN A 17 -13.26 -15.05 -0.78
CA ASN A 17 -13.77 -14.76 0.55
C ASN A 17 -12.71 -14.12 1.44
N GLU A 18 -11.53 -13.86 0.89
CA GLU A 18 -10.46 -13.19 1.61
C GLU A 18 -9.77 -12.20 0.70
N VAL A 19 -9.31 -11.12 1.29
CA VAL A 19 -8.62 -10.07 0.56
C VAL A 19 -7.18 -10.03 1.05
N LEU A 20 -6.27 -9.99 0.11
CA LEU A 20 -4.84 -9.92 0.38
C LEU A 20 -4.36 -8.53 -0.02
N ILE A 21 -3.74 -7.83 0.91
CA ILE A 21 -3.20 -6.50 0.63
C ILE A 21 -1.71 -6.54 0.90
N ASN A 22 -0.93 -6.18 -0.09
CA ASN A 22 0.51 -6.04 0.04
C ASN A 22 0.85 -4.57 0.06
N PHE A 23 1.62 -4.17 1.05
CA PHE A 23 2.06 -2.79 1.19
C PHE A 23 3.53 -2.68 0.86
N PHE A 24 3.88 -1.65 0.13
CA PHE A 24 5.26 -1.42 -0.30
C PHE A 24 5.64 0.01 -0.02
N GLN A 25 6.92 0.23 0.02
CA GLN A 25 7.47 1.57 0.04
C GLN A 25 8.35 1.73 -1.18
N ASN A 26 7.99 2.66 -2.04
CA ASN A 26 8.80 2.95 -3.21
C ASN A 26 9.76 4.08 -2.84
N VAL A 27 11.04 3.80 -2.99
CA VAL A 27 12.08 4.77 -2.69
C VAL A 27 13.02 4.84 -3.88
N PRO A 28 13.62 6.00 -4.13
CA PRO A 28 14.62 6.08 -5.19
C PRO A 28 15.88 5.31 -4.78
N PRO A 29 16.62 4.77 -5.75
CA PRO A 29 17.87 4.11 -5.44
C PRO A 29 18.84 5.10 -4.78
N VAL A 30 19.74 4.55 -3.99
CA VAL A 30 20.71 5.39 -3.30
C VAL A 30 21.54 6.20 -4.29
N ASP A 31 21.88 5.60 -5.40
CA ASP A 31 22.70 6.27 -6.41
C ASP A 31 22.05 7.53 -6.94
N ALA A 32 20.72 7.57 -6.92
CA ALA A 32 20.01 8.74 -7.43
C ALA A 32 20.32 9.99 -6.62
N PHE A 33 20.66 9.83 -5.36
CA PHE A 33 21.01 10.97 -4.53
C PHE A 33 22.44 11.44 -4.76
N LEU A 34 23.31 10.52 -5.11
CA LEU A 34 24.71 10.84 -5.30
C LEU A 34 25.02 11.31 -6.70
N GLN A 35 24.29 10.82 -7.67
CA GLN A 35 24.55 11.12 -9.07
C GLN A 35 23.23 11.42 -9.76
N PRO A 36 22.68 12.58 -9.53
CA PRO A 36 21.45 12.94 -10.23
C PRO A 36 21.73 12.94 -11.73
N THR A 37 20.99 12.15 -12.43
CA THR A 37 21.13 12.06 -13.87
C THR A 37 19.81 12.42 -14.50
N GLU A 38 19.86 12.65 -15.79
CA GLU A 38 18.63 12.95 -16.52
C GLU A 38 17.90 11.68 -16.91
N GLN A 39 18.51 10.56 -16.66
CA GLN A 39 17.88 9.31 -16.99
C GLN A 39 16.82 9.00 -15.95
N ASP A 40 15.84 8.22 -16.38
CA ASP A 40 14.81 7.80 -15.47
C ASP A 40 15.44 7.00 -14.34
N VAL A 41 15.08 7.39 -13.14
CA VAL A 41 15.54 6.69 -11.96
C VAL A 41 14.43 5.76 -11.52
N GLU A 42 14.71 4.48 -11.57
CA GLU A 42 13.72 3.52 -11.13
C GLU A 42 13.65 3.50 -9.63
N THR A 43 12.44 3.51 -9.12
CA THR A 43 12.27 3.37 -7.69
C THR A 43 12.41 1.91 -7.31
N VAL A 44 12.80 1.69 -6.08
CA VAL A 44 12.91 0.36 -5.52
C VAL A 44 11.68 0.11 -4.66
N SER A 45 11.00 -0.99 -4.92
CA SER A 45 9.85 -1.39 -4.13
C SER A 45 10.31 -2.25 -2.98
N LEU A 46 10.09 -1.76 -1.78
CA LEU A 46 10.46 -2.49 -0.57
C LEU A 46 9.19 -3.00 0.09
N PRO A 47 9.09 -4.31 0.34
CA PRO A 47 7.92 -4.82 1.03
C PRO A 47 7.86 -4.31 2.45
N VAL A 48 6.70 -3.86 2.86
CA VAL A 48 6.49 -3.34 4.21
C VAL A 48 5.68 -4.33 5.02
N ALA A 49 4.54 -4.77 4.49
CA ALA A 49 3.65 -5.65 5.21
C ALA A 49 2.72 -6.34 4.24
N GLN A 50 2.18 -7.45 4.68
CA GLN A 50 1.16 -8.18 3.95
C GLN A 50 0.05 -8.51 4.92
N LEU A 51 -1.17 -8.22 4.53
CA LEU A 51 -2.33 -8.47 5.37
C LEU A 51 -3.32 -9.33 4.60
N ILE A 52 -3.93 -10.25 5.31
CA ILE A 52 -5.02 -11.06 4.78
C ILE A 52 -6.22 -10.82 5.67
N MET A 53 -7.34 -10.52 5.08
CA MET A 53 -8.53 -10.21 5.87
C MET A 53 -9.76 -10.78 5.20
N SER A 54 -10.79 -10.99 6.00
CA SER A 54 -12.08 -11.43 5.47
C SER A 54 -12.72 -10.32 4.64
N LEU A 55 -13.70 -10.71 3.82
CA LEU A 55 -14.44 -9.71 3.05
C LEU A 55 -15.14 -8.72 3.95
N ASP A 56 -15.70 -9.17 5.05
CA ASP A 56 -16.39 -8.27 5.97
C ASP A 56 -15.43 -7.25 6.55
N CYS A 57 -14.25 -7.71 6.93
CA CYS A 57 -13.24 -6.80 7.45
C CYS A 57 -12.81 -5.79 6.39
N ALA A 58 -12.60 -6.26 5.18
CA ALA A 58 -12.20 -5.39 4.09
C ALA A 58 -13.27 -4.35 3.78
N GLN A 59 -14.54 -4.77 3.82
CA GLN A 59 -15.63 -3.84 3.58
C GLN A 59 -15.71 -2.79 4.67
N ASN A 60 -15.55 -3.19 5.91
CA ASN A 60 -15.55 -2.24 7.02
C ASN A 60 -14.39 -1.25 6.90
N LEU A 61 -13.23 -1.75 6.52
CA LEU A 61 -12.08 -0.88 6.32
C LEU A 61 -12.36 0.14 5.22
N THR A 62 -12.94 -0.32 4.13
CA THR A 62 -13.27 0.55 3.01
C THR A 62 -14.23 1.65 3.45
N ASP A 63 -15.25 1.28 4.20
CA ASP A 63 -16.25 2.25 4.63
C ASP A 63 -15.64 3.30 5.56
N LEU A 64 -14.85 2.86 6.51
CA LEU A 64 -14.24 3.79 7.46
C LEU A 64 -13.23 4.69 6.77
N LEU A 65 -12.42 4.12 5.89
CA LEU A 65 -11.40 4.88 5.20
C LEU A 65 -12.05 5.91 4.28
N SER A 66 -13.12 5.52 3.62
CA SER A 66 -13.86 6.41 2.74
C SER A 66 -14.41 7.61 3.52
N ASN A 67 -14.96 7.34 4.69
CA ASN A 67 -15.50 8.40 5.53
C ASN A 67 -14.41 9.35 5.99
N LEU A 68 -13.27 8.82 6.39
CA LEU A 68 -12.17 9.65 6.84
C LEU A 68 -11.63 10.53 5.72
N LEU A 69 -11.48 9.94 4.53
CA LEU A 69 -10.91 10.67 3.43
C LEU A 69 -11.86 11.72 2.87
N SER A 70 -13.15 11.49 2.99
CA SER A 70 -14.14 12.45 2.51
C SER A 70 -14.38 13.58 3.49
N GLY A 71 -13.77 13.53 4.67
CA GLY A 71 -13.96 14.56 5.65
C GLY A 71 -15.24 14.46 6.43
N LYS A 72 -15.90 13.31 6.38
CA LYS A 72 -17.15 13.10 7.11
C LYS A 72 -16.94 12.33 8.40
N ALA A 73 -15.71 12.18 8.82
CA ALA A 73 -15.46 11.50 10.08
C ALA A 73 -16.07 12.27 11.23
N GLU A 74 -16.72 11.56 12.10
CA GLU A 74 -17.40 12.19 13.21
C GLU A 74 -16.77 11.77 14.50
#